data_f069bf6f8dbf96a3e3d53bee7edff25f
#
_entry.id   f069bf6f8dbf96a3e3d53bee7edff25f
#
_cell.length_a   1.000
_cell.length_b   1.000
_cell.length_c   1.000
_cell.angle_alpha   90.00
_cell.angle_beta   90.00
_cell.angle_gamma   90.00
#
_symmetry.space_group_name_H-M   'P 1'
#
loop_
_entity.id
_entity.type
_entity.pdbx_description
1 polymer ?
#
loop_
_entity_poly.entity_id
_entity_poly.type
_entity_poly.pdbx_seq_one_letter_code
_entity_poly.pdbx_strand_id
1 'polypeptide(L)'
;MKSDMIVEEITERIKKELSPKRLKHTMGVLDYSVLLADKHDEETDPVKIAALTHDAYRKHKKRELIHIAKDYDLKITPEEAYNPILLHGRLAALDLKKRYPKLSRLDEIVEAVQYHTSGYTFTSKIGKIVFIADSLEKNRIYPGVEELRKCSIENLDDAFFMILKGKFRFAIQKNRLVLKETVAAYNHLIMTGETDNDRHS
;
A
#
# COMPACT_ATOMS: atom_id res chain seq x y z
N MET A 1 23.44 2.60 -8.43
CA MET A 1 23.07 3.86 -7.75
C MET A 1 22.79 3.48 -6.32
N LYS A 2 23.33 4.18 -5.32
CA LYS A 2 23.07 3.83 -3.91
C LYS A 2 21.61 4.08 -3.60
N SER A 3 20.99 3.22 -2.83
CA SER A 3 19.54 3.27 -2.49
C SER A 3 19.14 4.62 -1.89
N ASP A 4 19.98 5.19 -1.02
CA ASP A 4 19.77 6.52 -0.43
C ASP A 4 19.57 7.63 -1.47
N MET A 5 20.33 7.62 -2.58
CA MET A 5 20.20 8.62 -3.65
C MET A 5 18.83 8.50 -4.37
N ILE A 6 18.32 7.27 -4.52
CA ILE A 6 17.00 7.03 -5.13
C ILE A 6 15.89 7.54 -4.19
N VAL A 7 16.01 7.26 -2.90
CA VAL A 7 15.05 7.75 -1.88
C VAL A 7 15.01 9.28 -1.89
N GLU A 8 16.18 9.94 -1.95
CA GLU A 8 16.26 11.40 -2.02
C GLU A 8 15.63 11.95 -3.30
N GLU A 9 15.95 11.38 -4.47
CA GLU A 9 15.38 11.77 -5.77
C GLU A 9 13.86 11.63 -5.77
N ILE A 10 13.33 10.50 -5.29
CA ILE A 10 11.89 10.27 -5.19
C ILE A 10 11.25 11.28 -4.24
N THR A 11 11.89 11.54 -3.09
CA THR A 11 11.38 12.50 -2.10
C THR A 11 11.25 13.90 -2.69
N GLU A 12 12.26 14.38 -3.39
CA GLU A 12 12.21 15.71 -4.05
C GLU A 12 11.16 15.75 -5.16
N ARG A 13 10.98 14.66 -5.90
CA ARG A 13 9.94 14.56 -6.92
C ARG A 13 8.55 14.65 -6.32
N ILE A 14 8.23 13.86 -5.29
CA ILE A 14 6.89 13.87 -4.70
C ILE A 14 6.56 15.19 -3.99
N LYS A 15 7.55 15.87 -3.41
CA LYS A 15 7.37 17.21 -2.84
C LYS A 15 6.90 18.23 -3.88
N LYS A 16 7.38 18.12 -5.11
CA LYS A 16 6.99 19.01 -6.23
C LYS A 16 5.65 18.63 -6.86
N GLU A 17 5.33 17.33 -6.87
CA GLU A 17 4.20 16.79 -7.62
C GLU A 17 2.91 16.67 -6.81
N LEU A 18 3.00 16.43 -5.51
CA LEU A 18 1.82 16.18 -4.68
C LEU A 18 1.24 17.46 -4.08
N SER A 19 -0.09 17.49 -3.92
CA SER A 19 -0.74 18.54 -3.16
C SER A 19 -0.30 18.51 -1.69
N PRO A 20 -0.35 19.66 -0.95
CA PRO A 20 0.08 19.71 0.46
C PRO A 20 -0.60 18.64 1.33
N LYS A 21 -1.90 18.41 1.11
CA LYS A 21 -2.65 17.37 1.85
C LYS A 21 -2.13 15.98 1.54
N ARG A 22 -1.86 15.67 0.26
CA ARG A 22 -1.38 14.36 -0.16
C ARG A 22 0.06 14.14 0.29
N LEU A 23 0.90 15.17 0.18
CA LEU A 23 2.27 15.13 0.67
C LEU A 23 2.31 14.87 2.19
N LYS A 24 1.48 15.57 2.98
CA LYS A 24 1.38 15.34 4.42
C LYS A 24 1.04 13.88 4.74
N HIS A 25 0.09 13.29 4.01
CA HIS A 25 -0.26 11.88 4.14
C HIS A 25 0.91 10.96 3.76
N THR A 26 1.52 11.15 2.58
CA THR A 26 2.64 10.32 2.12
C THR A 26 3.83 10.36 3.08
N MET A 27 4.14 11.53 3.65
CA MET A 27 5.18 11.63 4.68
C MET A 27 4.79 10.93 5.98
N GLY A 28 3.52 10.97 6.37
CA GLY A 28 3.01 10.20 7.50
C GLY A 28 3.11 8.69 7.28
N VAL A 29 2.80 8.23 6.06
CA VAL A 29 2.99 6.83 5.66
C VAL A 29 4.47 6.45 5.70
N LEU A 30 5.35 7.30 5.18
CA LEU A 30 6.80 7.08 5.24
C LEU A 30 7.29 6.91 6.69
N ASP A 31 6.95 7.88 7.57
CA ASP A 31 7.36 7.87 8.98
C ASP A 31 6.92 6.55 9.66
N TYR A 32 5.65 6.17 9.45
CA TYR A 32 5.10 4.98 10.08
C TYR A 32 5.62 3.68 9.47
N SER A 33 5.88 3.66 8.17
CA SER A 33 6.50 2.51 7.49
C SER A 33 7.92 2.25 7.97
N VAL A 34 8.72 3.31 8.19
CA VAL A 34 10.08 3.19 8.73
C VAL A 34 10.05 2.64 10.16
N LEU A 35 9.11 3.14 11.00
CA LEU A 35 8.92 2.61 12.35
C LEU A 35 8.59 1.11 12.33
N LEU A 36 7.68 0.67 11.46
CA LEU A 36 7.30 -0.74 11.36
C LEU A 36 8.46 -1.59 10.80
N ALA A 37 9.21 -1.09 9.83
CA ALA A 37 10.38 -1.77 9.29
C ALA A 37 11.42 -2.06 10.38
N ASP A 38 11.73 -1.05 11.21
CA ASP A 38 12.64 -1.19 12.36
C ASP A 38 12.11 -2.21 13.40
N LYS A 39 10.80 -2.15 13.71
CA LYS A 39 10.17 -3.07 14.69
C LYS A 39 10.12 -4.53 14.24
N HIS A 40 10.07 -4.76 12.94
CA HIS A 40 9.89 -6.09 12.36
C HIS A 40 11.11 -6.58 11.58
N ASP A 41 12.29 -5.99 11.78
CA ASP A 41 13.56 -6.39 11.15
C ASP A 41 13.47 -6.46 9.63
N GLU A 42 12.94 -5.39 9.00
CA GLU A 42 12.88 -5.25 7.53
C GLU A 42 13.81 -4.12 7.07
N GLU A 43 14.39 -4.28 5.87
CA GLU A 43 15.23 -3.24 5.26
C GLU A 43 14.43 -1.95 5.02
N THR A 44 14.93 -0.83 5.54
CA THR A 44 14.21 0.44 5.49
C THR A 44 14.15 1.07 4.11
N ASP A 45 15.17 0.93 3.26
CA ASP A 45 15.22 1.62 1.97
C ASP A 45 14.16 1.12 0.98
N PRO A 46 13.95 -0.20 0.77
CA PRO A 46 12.84 -0.69 -0.03
C PRO A 46 11.48 -0.23 0.49
N VAL A 47 11.31 -0.23 1.82
CA VAL A 47 10.08 0.25 2.47
C VAL A 47 9.86 1.75 2.25
N LYS A 48 10.91 2.59 2.37
CA LYS A 48 10.84 4.03 2.08
C LYS A 48 10.40 4.29 0.65
N ILE A 49 11.00 3.57 -0.32
CA ILE A 49 10.67 3.73 -1.74
C ILE A 49 9.19 3.39 -2.00
N ALA A 50 8.73 2.26 -1.47
CA ALA A 50 7.33 1.85 -1.60
C ALA A 50 6.38 2.87 -0.96
N ALA A 51 6.67 3.32 0.27
CA ALA A 51 5.88 4.31 1.00
C ALA A 51 5.81 5.66 0.28
N LEU A 52 6.93 6.16 -0.27
CA LEU A 52 6.98 7.41 -1.01
C LEU A 52 6.20 7.36 -2.33
N THR A 53 6.13 6.21 -2.97
CA THR A 53 5.57 6.08 -4.32
C THR A 53 4.15 5.54 -4.38
N HIS A 54 3.61 4.93 -3.30
CA HIS A 54 2.31 4.25 -3.32
C HIS A 54 1.17 5.11 -3.88
N ASP A 55 1.13 6.39 -3.55
CA ASP A 55 0.09 7.35 -3.90
C ASP A 55 0.53 8.38 -4.97
N ALA A 56 1.66 8.17 -5.68
CA ALA A 56 2.20 9.13 -6.65
C ALA A 56 1.18 9.52 -7.75
N TYR A 57 0.35 8.58 -8.18
CA TYR A 57 -0.69 8.81 -9.20
C TYR A 57 -2.06 9.20 -8.62
N ARG A 58 -2.20 9.29 -7.31
CA ARG A 58 -3.46 9.63 -6.62
C ARG A 58 -3.89 11.09 -6.83
N LYS A 59 -3.01 11.93 -7.34
CA LYS A 59 -3.25 13.34 -7.72
C LYS A 59 -4.13 13.48 -8.97
N HIS A 60 -4.14 12.48 -9.84
CA HIS A 60 -4.84 12.52 -11.13
C HIS A 60 -6.34 12.30 -11.01
N LYS A 61 -7.10 12.97 -11.89
CA LYS A 61 -8.54 12.74 -12.04
C LYS A 61 -8.82 11.39 -12.69
N LYS A 62 -10.03 10.87 -12.49
CA LYS A 62 -10.45 9.56 -13.04
C LYS A 62 -10.19 9.41 -14.55
N ARG A 63 -10.49 10.46 -15.35
CA ARG A 63 -10.29 10.46 -16.81
C ARG A 63 -8.80 10.44 -17.19
N GLU A 64 -7.98 11.16 -16.44
CA GLU A 64 -6.52 11.19 -16.64
C GLU A 64 -5.91 9.82 -16.34
N LEU A 65 -6.33 9.15 -15.26
CA LEU A 65 -5.85 7.80 -14.92
C LEU A 65 -6.16 6.78 -16.02
N ILE A 66 -7.36 6.85 -16.63
CA ILE A 66 -7.71 6.00 -17.77
C ILE A 66 -6.81 6.30 -18.99
N HIS A 67 -6.55 7.57 -19.26
CA HIS A 67 -5.68 7.97 -20.38
C HIS A 67 -4.25 7.47 -20.18
N ILE A 68 -3.68 7.74 -19.01
CA ILE A 68 -2.35 7.27 -18.64
C ILE A 68 -2.27 5.73 -18.70
N ALA A 69 -3.31 5.01 -18.24
CA ALA A 69 -3.33 3.55 -18.31
C ALA A 69 -3.26 3.04 -19.76
N LYS A 70 -3.93 3.73 -20.71
CA LYS A 70 -3.85 3.41 -22.15
C LYS A 70 -2.46 3.69 -22.71
N ASP A 71 -1.83 4.81 -22.31
CA ASP A 71 -0.47 5.16 -22.75
C ASP A 71 0.59 4.15 -22.27
N TYR A 72 0.31 3.45 -21.17
CA TYR A 72 1.11 2.33 -20.68
C TYR A 72 0.70 0.96 -21.25
N ASP A 73 -0.24 0.92 -22.20
CA ASP A 73 -0.86 -0.33 -22.71
C ASP A 73 -1.37 -1.24 -21.60
N LEU A 74 -1.88 -0.63 -20.53
CA LEU A 74 -2.37 -1.36 -19.36
C LEU A 74 -3.80 -1.84 -19.59
N LYS A 75 -4.03 -3.15 -19.55
CA LYS A 75 -5.38 -3.72 -19.58
C LYS A 75 -6.17 -3.28 -18.35
N ILE A 76 -7.21 -2.48 -18.55
CA ILE A 76 -8.11 -1.98 -17.50
C ILE A 76 -9.10 -3.09 -17.12
N THR A 77 -9.21 -3.41 -15.84
CA THR A 77 -10.19 -4.40 -15.34
C THR A 77 -11.60 -3.80 -15.23
N PRO A 78 -12.66 -4.63 -15.14
CA PRO A 78 -14.03 -4.12 -14.92
C PRO A 78 -14.15 -3.24 -13.67
N GLU A 79 -13.48 -3.60 -12.58
CA GLU A 79 -13.47 -2.85 -11.32
C GLU A 79 -12.81 -1.47 -11.49
N GLU A 80 -11.70 -1.42 -12.24
CA GLU A 80 -11.00 -0.18 -12.56
C GLU A 80 -11.78 0.69 -13.54
N ALA A 81 -12.50 0.11 -14.49
CA ALA A 81 -13.40 0.83 -15.37
C ALA A 81 -14.56 1.47 -14.58
N TYR A 82 -15.10 0.74 -13.62
CA TYR A 82 -16.15 1.25 -12.71
C TYR A 82 -15.63 2.34 -11.77
N ASN A 83 -14.44 2.13 -11.18
CA ASN A 83 -13.78 3.10 -10.31
C ASN A 83 -12.32 3.34 -10.71
N PRO A 84 -12.04 4.24 -11.68
CA PRO A 84 -10.70 4.48 -12.21
C PRO A 84 -9.65 4.93 -11.18
N ILE A 85 -10.08 5.34 -9.99
CA ILE A 85 -9.16 5.64 -8.90
C ILE A 85 -8.32 4.41 -8.51
N LEU A 86 -8.82 3.20 -8.70
CA LEU A 86 -8.10 1.96 -8.41
C LEU A 86 -6.82 1.79 -9.27
N LEU A 87 -6.75 2.46 -10.43
CA LEU A 87 -5.56 2.44 -11.31
C LEU A 87 -4.31 3.06 -10.68
N HIS A 88 -4.45 3.96 -9.67
CA HIS A 88 -3.31 4.73 -9.18
C HIS A 88 -2.16 3.86 -8.66
N GLY A 89 -2.44 2.78 -7.94
CA GLY A 89 -1.41 1.87 -7.42
C GLY A 89 -0.69 1.13 -8.55
N ARG A 90 -1.42 0.61 -9.53
CA ARG A 90 -0.84 -0.08 -10.69
C ARG A 90 -0.01 0.85 -11.55
N LEU A 91 -0.46 2.09 -11.77
CA LEU A 91 0.28 3.09 -12.54
C LEU A 91 1.56 3.53 -11.81
N ALA A 92 1.49 3.72 -10.49
CA ALA A 92 2.67 4.02 -9.67
C ALA A 92 3.70 2.88 -9.73
N ALA A 93 3.25 1.63 -9.64
CA ALA A 93 4.09 0.45 -9.76
C ALA A 93 4.79 0.34 -11.12
N LEU A 94 4.06 0.59 -12.22
CA LEU A 94 4.61 0.60 -13.58
C LEU A 94 5.62 1.72 -13.78
N ASP A 95 5.33 2.94 -13.33
CA ASP A 95 6.25 4.08 -13.39
C ASP A 95 7.55 3.80 -12.62
N LEU A 96 7.42 3.22 -11.42
CA LEU A 96 8.57 2.82 -10.62
C LEU A 96 9.45 1.80 -11.37
N LYS A 97 8.85 0.75 -11.91
CA LYS A 97 9.56 -0.28 -12.69
C LYS A 97 10.25 0.29 -13.92
N LYS A 98 9.64 1.24 -14.60
CA LYS A 98 10.19 1.92 -15.77
C LYS A 98 11.35 2.84 -15.41
N ARG A 99 11.26 3.61 -14.32
CA ARG A 99 12.27 4.58 -13.90
C ARG A 99 13.48 3.92 -13.25
N TYR A 100 13.26 2.88 -12.47
CA TYR A 100 14.29 2.25 -11.63
C TYR A 100 14.44 0.75 -11.88
N PRO A 101 14.69 0.31 -13.12
CA PRO A 101 14.67 -1.12 -13.50
C PRO A 101 15.77 -1.95 -12.81
N LYS A 102 16.76 -1.30 -12.22
CA LYS A 102 17.90 -1.96 -11.52
C LYS A 102 17.82 -1.81 -9.99
N LEU A 103 16.67 -1.42 -9.47
CA LEU A 103 16.48 -1.27 -8.03
C LEU A 103 16.52 -2.64 -7.36
N SER A 104 17.23 -2.75 -6.25
CA SER A 104 17.21 -3.96 -5.42
C SER A 104 15.80 -4.20 -4.90
N ARG A 105 15.37 -5.45 -4.84
CA ARG A 105 14.04 -5.88 -4.38
C ARG A 105 12.89 -5.21 -5.13
N LEU A 106 13.11 -4.84 -6.41
CA LEU A 106 12.16 -4.09 -7.22
C LEU A 106 10.78 -4.77 -7.28
N ASP A 107 10.73 -6.09 -7.45
CA ASP A 107 9.45 -6.80 -7.60
C ASP A 107 8.63 -6.76 -6.30
N GLU A 108 9.25 -6.83 -5.13
CA GLU A 108 8.59 -6.70 -3.83
C GLU A 108 8.07 -5.26 -3.59
N ILE A 109 8.87 -4.25 -3.97
CA ILE A 109 8.48 -2.84 -3.90
C ILE A 109 7.30 -2.57 -4.84
N VAL A 110 7.36 -3.07 -6.06
CA VAL A 110 6.28 -2.96 -7.07
C VAL A 110 5.00 -3.62 -6.59
N GLU A 111 5.09 -4.81 -6.00
CA GLU A 111 3.97 -5.52 -5.40
C GLU A 111 3.33 -4.70 -4.27
N ALA A 112 4.15 -4.17 -3.35
CA ALA A 112 3.69 -3.33 -2.26
C ALA A 112 2.94 -2.09 -2.77
N VAL A 113 3.50 -1.37 -3.74
CA VAL A 113 2.90 -0.18 -4.35
C VAL A 113 1.61 -0.52 -5.09
N GLN A 114 1.59 -1.60 -5.87
CA GLN A 114 0.44 -2.00 -6.66
C GLN A 114 -0.78 -2.34 -5.80
N TYR A 115 -0.57 -3.03 -4.69
CA TYR A 115 -1.65 -3.62 -3.88
C TYR A 115 -1.87 -2.93 -2.53
N HIS A 116 -1.24 -1.77 -2.28
CA HIS A 116 -1.40 -1.05 -1.01
C HIS A 116 -2.86 -0.71 -0.66
N THR A 117 -3.74 -0.58 -1.64
CA THR A 117 -5.17 -0.28 -1.41
C THR A 117 -5.99 -1.53 -1.09
N SER A 118 -5.79 -2.60 -1.86
CA SER A 118 -6.58 -3.84 -1.78
C SER A 118 -6.09 -4.80 -0.71
N GLY A 119 -4.81 -4.74 -0.38
CA GLY A 119 -4.11 -5.86 0.23
C GLY A 119 -3.85 -6.95 -0.80
N TYR A 120 -2.96 -7.87 -0.46
CA TYR A 120 -2.53 -8.97 -1.31
C TYR A 120 -1.90 -10.08 -0.46
N THR A 121 -1.69 -11.27 -1.02
CA THR A 121 -0.83 -12.31 -0.45
C THR A 121 0.62 -11.92 -0.67
N PHE A 122 1.09 -10.90 0.06
CA PHE A 122 2.40 -10.30 -0.15
C PHE A 122 3.54 -11.31 0.04
N THR A 123 4.49 -11.27 -0.88
CA THR A 123 5.69 -12.13 -0.86
C THR A 123 6.73 -11.66 0.17
N SER A 124 6.61 -10.43 0.67
CA SER A 124 7.51 -9.84 1.67
C SER A 124 6.78 -8.97 2.69
N LYS A 125 7.47 -8.64 3.78
CA LYS A 125 6.98 -7.69 4.79
C LYS A 125 6.76 -6.28 4.24
N ILE A 126 7.45 -5.87 3.17
CA ILE A 126 7.31 -4.53 2.56
C ILE A 126 5.84 -4.22 2.24
N GLY A 127 5.15 -5.16 1.59
CA GLY A 127 3.75 -4.98 1.22
C GLY A 127 2.83 -4.85 2.44
N LYS A 128 3.01 -5.72 3.45
CA LYS A 128 2.25 -5.65 4.71
C LYS A 128 2.49 -4.31 5.42
N ILE A 129 3.75 -3.88 5.53
CA ILE A 129 4.15 -2.62 6.17
C ILE A 129 3.48 -1.42 5.51
N VAL A 130 3.57 -1.29 4.18
CA VAL A 130 3.01 -0.13 3.46
C VAL A 130 1.47 -0.12 3.54
N PHE A 131 0.81 -1.27 3.42
CA PHE A 131 -0.64 -1.41 3.57
C PHE A 131 -1.13 -0.99 4.97
N ILE A 132 -0.41 -1.40 6.01
CA ILE A 132 -0.69 -1.05 7.40
C ILE A 132 -0.44 0.45 7.62
N ALA A 133 0.71 0.95 7.17
CA ALA A 133 1.09 2.36 7.37
C ALA A 133 0.13 3.33 6.65
N ASP A 134 -0.34 3.00 5.44
CA ASP A 134 -1.39 3.80 4.76
C ASP A 134 -2.67 3.89 5.60
N SER A 135 -2.99 2.85 6.35
CA SER A 135 -4.19 2.77 7.17
C SER A 135 -4.04 3.42 8.55
N LEU A 136 -2.81 3.47 9.11
CA LEU A 136 -2.55 3.82 10.52
C LEU A 136 -1.67 5.06 10.72
N GLU A 137 -1.15 5.71 9.64
CA GLU A 137 -0.28 6.89 9.80
C GLU A 137 -0.92 7.94 10.73
N LYS A 138 -0.09 8.78 11.36
CA LYS A 138 -0.48 9.68 12.47
C LYS A 138 -1.69 10.58 12.23
N ASN A 139 -2.03 10.88 10.97
CA ASN A 139 -3.19 11.70 10.63
C ASN A 139 -4.47 10.87 10.43
N ARG A 140 -4.42 9.56 10.55
CA ARG A 140 -5.59 8.69 10.51
C ARG A 140 -6.28 8.71 11.87
N ILE A 141 -7.56 9.13 11.87
CA ILE A 141 -8.38 9.25 13.08
C ILE A 141 -9.70 8.53 12.80
N TYR A 142 -9.90 7.38 13.44
CA TYR A 142 -11.14 6.61 13.42
C TYR A 142 -11.19 5.68 14.63
N PRO A 143 -12.39 5.21 15.04
CA PRO A 143 -12.52 4.30 16.19
C PRO A 143 -11.66 3.04 16.02
N GLY A 144 -10.89 2.68 17.05
CA GLY A 144 -10.03 1.48 17.05
C GLY A 144 -8.65 1.67 16.40
N VAL A 145 -8.29 2.90 15.95
CA VAL A 145 -7.00 3.14 15.29
C VAL A 145 -5.81 2.94 16.23
N GLU A 146 -5.96 3.30 17.52
CA GLU A 146 -4.86 3.17 18.49
C GLU A 146 -4.58 1.71 18.84
N GLU A 147 -5.62 0.90 18.96
CA GLU A 147 -5.50 -0.56 19.17
C GLU A 147 -4.81 -1.22 17.97
N LEU A 148 -5.14 -0.81 16.75
CA LEU A 148 -4.47 -1.30 15.55
C LEU A 148 -3.00 -0.84 15.48
N ARG A 149 -2.69 0.39 15.91
CA ARG A 149 -1.30 0.87 16.02
C ARG A 149 -0.51 0.02 17.00
N LYS A 150 -1.06 -0.26 18.18
CA LYS A 150 -0.42 -1.12 19.17
C LYS A 150 -0.18 -2.52 18.59
N CYS A 151 -1.21 -3.15 18.04
CA CYS A 151 -1.12 -4.44 17.39
C CYS A 151 -0.03 -4.46 16.29
N SER A 152 0.06 -3.42 15.45
CA SER A 152 1.02 -3.38 14.35
C SER A 152 2.50 -3.28 14.80
N ILE A 153 2.76 -2.81 16.01
CA ILE A 153 4.09 -2.81 16.61
C ILE A 153 4.43 -4.21 17.18
N GLU A 154 3.44 -4.90 17.72
CA GLU A 154 3.61 -6.20 18.37
C GLU A 154 3.62 -7.36 17.36
N ASN A 155 2.68 -7.35 16.42
CA ASN A 155 2.50 -8.42 15.43
C ASN A 155 2.02 -7.84 14.08
N LEU A 156 2.89 -7.90 13.06
CA LEU A 156 2.63 -7.37 11.73
C LEU A 156 1.50 -8.12 11.01
N ASP A 157 1.44 -9.44 11.17
CA ASP A 157 0.50 -10.31 10.47
C ASP A 157 -0.92 -10.15 11.04
N ASP A 158 -1.05 -10.09 12.35
CA ASP A 158 -2.33 -9.82 13.01
C ASP A 158 -2.87 -8.43 12.63
N ALA A 159 -2.00 -7.41 12.65
CA ALA A 159 -2.41 -6.06 12.25
C ALA A 159 -2.84 -6.02 10.77
N PHE A 160 -2.10 -6.68 9.89
CA PHE A 160 -2.47 -6.79 8.48
C PHE A 160 -3.86 -7.44 8.32
N PHE A 161 -4.09 -8.57 8.97
CA PHE A 161 -5.37 -9.27 8.94
C PHE A 161 -6.53 -8.42 9.48
N MET A 162 -6.34 -7.78 10.65
CA MET A 162 -7.36 -6.94 11.27
C MET A 162 -7.75 -5.76 10.36
N ILE A 163 -6.77 -5.11 9.74
CA ILE A 163 -7.02 -4.00 8.81
C ILE A 163 -7.70 -4.50 7.54
N LEU A 164 -7.24 -5.61 6.97
CA LEU A 164 -7.84 -6.23 5.79
C LEU A 164 -9.31 -6.59 6.03
N LYS A 165 -9.59 -7.26 7.15
CA LYS A 165 -10.94 -7.60 7.63
C LYS A 165 -11.81 -6.35 7.84
N GLY A 166 -11.23 -5.28 8.39
CA GLY A 166 -11.89 -3.99 8.56
C GLY A 166 -12.26 -3.33 7.22
N LYS A 167 -11.34 -3.28 6.26
CA LYS A 167 -11.58 -2.77 4.91
C LYS A 167 -12.64 -3.58 4.17
N PHE A 168 -12.59 -4.91 4.27
CA PHE A 168 -13.58 -5.83 3.70
C PHE A 168 -14.98 -5.54 4.26
N ARG A 169 -15.13 -5.54 5.58
CA ARG A 169 -16.38 -5.22 6.27
C ARG A 169 -16.93 -3.85 5.87
N PHE A 170 -16.08 -2.84 5.85
CA PHE A 170 -16.46 -1.49 5.43
C PHE A 170 -16.97 -1.44 3.98
N ALA A 171 -16.34 -2.16 3.06
CA ALA A 171 -16.77 -2.20 1.66
C ALA A 171 -18.18 -2.80 1.55
N ILE A 172 -18.47 -3.90 2.25
CA ILE A 172 -19.80 -4.52 2.28
C ILE A 172 -20.83 -3.57 2.90
N GLN A 173 -20.54 -3.02 4.10
CA GLN A 173 -21.47 -2.12 4.79
C GLN A 173 -21.81 -0.85 4.01
N LYS A 174 -20.89 -0.39 3.15
CA LYS A 174 -21.07 0.82 2.33
C LYS A 174 -21.45 0.53 0.88
N ASN A 175 -21.83 -0.72 0.56
CA ASN A 175 -22.18 -1.15 -0.81
C ASN A 175 -21.08 -0.73 -1.83
N ARG A 176 -19.80 -0.94 -1.48
CA ARG A 176 -18.65 -0.67 -2.35
C ARG A 176 -18.11 -1.97 -2.93
N LEU A 177 -17.34 -1.84 -4.02
CA LEU A 177 -16.63 -2.97 -4.59
C LEU A 177 -15.72 -3.63 -3.54
N VAL A 178 -15.77 -4.95 -3.48
CA VAL A 178 -14.78 -5.78 -2.83
C VAL A 178 -13.85 -6.30 -3.91
N LEU A 179 -12.57 -5.95 -3.82
CA LEU A 179 -11.59 -6.34 -4.83
C LEU A 179 -11.23 -7.82 -4.68
N LYS A 180 -11.03 -8.50 -5.80
CA LYS A 180 -10.66 -9.93 -5.80
C LYS A 180 -9.39 -10.21 -5.02
N GLU A 181 -8.42 -9.30 -5.05
CA GLU A 181 -7.17 -9.39 -4.29
C GLU A 181 -7.43 -9.37 -2.78
N THR A 182 -8.37 -8.53 -2.32
CA THR A 182 -8.78 -8.48 -0.90
C THR A 182 -9.40 -9.80 -0.46
N VAL A 183 -10.28 -10.38 -1.30
CA VAL A 183 -10.91 -11.68 -1.01
C VAL A 183 -9.87 -12.80 -1.00
N ALA A 184 -8.96 -12.82 -1.99
CA ALA A 184 -7.91 -13.82 -2.08
C ALA A 184 -6.96 -13.76 -0.87
N ALA A 185 -6.53 -12.55 -0.47
CA ALA A 185 -5.67 -12.37 0.70
C ALA A 185 -6.39 -12.80 1.99
N TYR A 186 -7.65 -12.44 2.16
CA TYR A 186 -8.44 -12.85 3.31
C TYR A 186 -8.56 -14.38 3.40
N ASN A 187 -8.95 -15.03 2.31
CA ASN A 187 -9.09 -16.49 2.27
C ASN A 187 -7.74 -17.19 2.52
N HIS A 188 -6.65 -16.67 1.97
CA HIS A 188 -5.31 -17.20 2.20
C HIS A 188 -4.97 -17.21 3.69
N LEU A 189 -5.14 -16.07 4.37
CA LEU A 189 -4.85 -15.94 5.81
C LEU A 189 -5.69 -16.88 6.68
N ILE A 190 -6.97 -17.09 6.32
CA ILE A 190 -7.83 -18.06 7.02
C ILE A 190 -7.33 -19.50 6.78
N MET A 191 -6.98 -19.85 5.54
CA MET A 191 -6.56 -21.23 5.19
C MET A 191 -5.18 -21.59 5.75
N THR A 192 -4.26 -20.62 5.87
CA THR A 192 -2.90 -20.85 6.35
C THR A 192 -2.77 -20.76 7.88
N GLY A 193 -3.77 -20.18 8.56
CA GLY A 193 -3.70 -19.95 10.00
C GLY A 193 -2.57 -19.00 10.42
N GLU A 194 -2.12 -18.11 9.51
CA GLU A 194 -1.06 -17.12 9.78
C GLU A 194 -1.45 -16.08 10.82
N THR A 195 -2.67 -16.13 11.34
CA THR A 195 -3.17 -15.20 12.35
C THR A 195 -3.58 -15.96 13.60
N ASP A 196 -3.13 -15.53 14.78
CA ASP A 196 -3.41 -16.18 16.08
C ASP A 196 -4.88 -16.06 16.54
N ASN A 197 -5.73 -15.36 15.80
CA ASN A 197 -7.10 -15.04 16.21
C ASN A 197 -8.09 -16.23 16.26
N ASP A 198 -7.73 -17.42 15.78
CA ASP A 198 -8.61 -18.61 15.77
C ASP A 198 -8.19 -19.72 16.76
N ARG A 199 -7.20 -19.48 17.66
CA ARG A 199 -6.81 -20.47 18.68
C ARG A 199 -7.70 -20.46 19.94
N HIS A 200 -8.74 -19.62 19.97
CA HIS A 200 -9.63 -19.47 21.14
C HIS A 200 -11.12 -19.52 20.78
N SER A 201 -11.54 -20.42 19.91
CA SER A 201 -12.97 -20.76 19.73
C SER A 201 -13.20 -22.23 19.97
#